data_e0655ec80d8d9ed1bf3428bcbd056c1b
#
_entry.id   e0655ec80d8d9ed1bf3428bcbd056c1b
#
_cell.length_a   1.000
_cell.length_b   1.000
_cell.length_c   1.000
_cell.angle_alpha   90.00
_cell.angle_beta   90.00
_cell.angle_gamma   90.00
#
_symmetry.space_group_name_H-M   'P 1'
#
loop_
_entity.id
_entity.type
_entity.pdbx_description
1 polymer ?
#
loop_
_entity_poly.entity_id
_entity_poly.type
_entity_poly.pdbx_seq_one_letter_code
_entity_poly.pdbx_strand_id
1 'polypeptide(L)'
;VETRDENGKPLTLVGSSLIITERKKMEQELINAKNRAEESNRLKSAFLANMSHEIRTPLNAIVGFSGILASTEEEEEKQEYVSIIENNNTLLLQLISDILDLSKIEAGTLDLHYSNVEINDLMRELENSCQLKLKSDNVKLEFVAPEEPCFANIEKNRLSQLIINFVTNAIKFTSQG
;
A
#
# COMPACT_ATOMS: atom_id res chain seq x y z
N VAL A 1 3.84 -12.06 -59.93
CA VAL A 1 4.21 -12.13 -61.36
C VAL A 1 2.94 -12.04 -62.15
N GLU A 2 2.85 -11.09 -63.03
CA GLU A 2 1.70 -10.88 -63.95
C GLU A 2 2.11 -11.45 -65.31
N THR A 3 1.28 -12.35 -65.82
CA THR A 3 1.41 -12.83 -67.20
C THR A 3 0.31 -12.21 -68.03
N ARG A 4 0.62 -11.71 -69.25
CA ARG A 4 -0.32 -11.05 -70.19
C ARG A 4 -0.41 -11.80 -71.48
N ASP A 5 -1.59 -11.74 -72.15
CA ASP A 5 -1.79 -12.28 -73.49
C ASP A 5 -1.18 -11.35 -74.57
N GLU A 6 -1.24 -11.80 -75.84
CA GLU A 6 -0.71 -11.06 -77.00
C GLU A 6 -1.31 -9.67 -77.18
N ASN A 7 -2.45 -9.41 -76.58
CA ASN A 7 -3.19 -8.12 -76.58
C ASN A 7 -2.94 -7.28 -75.32
N GLY A 8 -1.99 -7.70 -74.42
CA GLY A 8 -1.68 -7.02 -73.21
C GLY A 8 -2.67 -7.19 -72.05
N LYS A 9 -3.64 -8.10 -72.18
CA LYS A 9 -4.61 -8.37 -71.14
C LYS A 9 -4.05 -9.32 -70.09
N PRO A 10 -4.21 -9.09 -68.81
CA PRO A 10 -3.68 -9.96 -67.77
C PRO A 10 -4.37 -11.32 -67.83
N LEU A 11 -3.57 -12.38 -68.03
CA LEU A 11 -3.98 -13.80 -68.03
C LEU A 11 -3.98 -14.40 -66.63
N THR A 12 -2.99 -14.07 -65.85
CA THR A 12 -2.79 -14.64 -64.50
C THR A 12 -2.11 -13.62 -63.60
N LEU A 13 -2.70 -13.38 -62.46
CA LEU A 13 -2.10 -12.58 -61.40
C LEU A 13 -1.76 -13.52 -60.25
N VAL A 14 -0.46 -13.76 -60.00
CA VAL A 14 0.00 -14.51 -58.84
C VAL A 14 0.44 -13.54 -57.77
N GLY A 15 -0.34 -13.41 -56.74
CA GLY A 15 -0.03 -12.63 -55.55
C GLY A 15 0.19 -13.55 -54.34
N SER A 16 1.18 -13.30 -53.55
CA SER A 16 1.32 -13.91 -52.22
C SER A 16 0.84 -12.90 -51.17
N SER A 17 -0.18 -13.24 -50.38
CA SER A 17 -0.56 -12.49 -49.21
C SER A 17 -0.04 -13.18 -47.96
N LEU A 18 0.72 -12.47 -47.16
CA LEU A 18 1.17 -12.96 -45.86
C LEU A 18 0.19 -12.42 -44.80
N ILE A 19 -0.49 -13.32 -44.10
CA ILE A 19 -1.34 -12.95 -42.97
C ILE A 19 -0.41 -12.63 -41.79
N ILE A 20 -0.23 -11.33 -41.52
CA ILE A 20 0.63 -10.86 -40.42
C ILE A 20 -0.15 -10.52 -39.14
N THR A 21 -1.47 -10.80 -39.12
CA THR A 21 -2.37 -10.43 -38.02
C THR A 21 -1.95 -11.05 -36.71
N GLU A 22 -1.70 -12.37 -36.70
CA GLU A 22 -1.26 -13.09 -35.50
C GLU A 22 0.13 -12.61 -35.03
N ARG A 23 1.04 -12.41 -35.95
CA ARG A 23 2.37 -11.88 -35.61
C ARG A 23 2.30 -10.48 -35.00
N LYS A 24 1.49 -9.60 -35.55
CA LYS A 24 1.28 -8.26 -35.00
C LYS A 24 0.60 -8.28 -33.64
N LYS A 25 -0.35 -9.21 -33.45
CA LYS A 25 -1.02 -9.39 -32.16
C LYS A 25 -0.01 -9.85 -31.09
N MET A 26 0.78 -10.88 -31.39
CA MET A 26 1.83 -11.35 -30.47
C MET A 26 2.88 -10.28 -30.19
N GLU A 27 3.31 -9.50 -31.20
CA GLU A 27 4.23 -8.38 -31.01
C GLU A 27 3.64 -7.33 -30.07
N GLN A 28 2.36 -6.96 -30.25
CA GLN A 28 1.68 -6.01 -29.38
C GLN A 28 1.53 -6.56 -27.94
N GLU A 29 1.19 -7.84 -27.80
CA GLU A 29 1.11 -8.49 -26.48
C GLU A 29 2.47 -8.52 -25.77
N LEU A 30 3.55 -8.77 -26.52
CA LEU A 30 4.93 -8.74 -25.99
C LEU A 30 5.32 -7.32 -25.54
N ILE A 31 5.03 -6.30 -26.36
CA ILE A 31 5.27 -4.90 -26.00
C ILE A 31 4.49 -4.54 -24.72
N ASN A 32 3.23 -4.90 -24.65
CA ASN A 32 2.39 -4.63 -23.49
C ASN A 32 2.92 -5.36 -22.23
N ALA A 33 3.33 -6.63 -22.37
CA ALA A 33 3.92 -7.40 -21.27
C ALA A 33 5.25 -6.79 -20.80
N LYS A 34 6.10 -6.38 -21.74
CA LYS A 34 7.37 -5.68 -21.45
C LYS A 34 7.11 -4.37 -20.68
N ASN A 35 6.22 -3.52 -21.19
CA ASN A 35 5.90 -2.23 -20.55
C ASN A 35 5.34 -2.42 -19.12
N ARG A 36 4.49 -3.43 -18.90
CA ARG A 36 4.01 -3.77 -17.55
C ARG A 36 5.13 -4.24 -16.62
N ALA A 37 6.05 -5.05 -17.13
CA ALA A 37 7.20 -5.53 -16.36
C ALA A 37 8.17 -4.39 -16.00
N GLU A 38 8.45 -3.49 -16.94
CA GLU A 38 9.30 -2.30 -16.72
C GLU A 38 8.67 -1.34 -15.71
N GLU A 39 7.36 -1.08 -15.82
CA GLU A 39 6.65 -0.24 -14.86
C GLU A 39 6.61 -0.89 -13.47
N SER A 40 6.37 -2.20 -13.37
CA SER A 40 6.43 -2.93 -12.10
C SER A 40 7.82 -2.82 -11.46
N ASN A 41 8.88 -2.99 -12.24
CA ASN A 41 10.26 -2.84 -11.74
C ASN A 41 10.56 -1.40 -11.29
N ARG A 42 10.09 -0.41 -12.02
CA ARG A 42 10.24 1.01 -11.65
C ARG A 42 9.54 1.32 -10.33
N LEU A 43 8.30 0.86 -10.18
CA LEU A 43 7.52 1.03 -8.95
C LEU A 43 8.18 0.32 -7.77
N LYS A 44 8.69 -0.90 -7.97
CA LYS A 44 9.40 -1.65 -6.93
C LYS A 44 10.70 -0.94 -6.49
N SER A 45 11.46 -0.39 -7.43
CA SER A 45 12.68 0.36 -7.11
C SER A 45 12.37 1.66 -6.35
N ALA A 46 11.34 2.40 -6.77
CA ALA A 46 10.89 3.60 -6.08
C ALA A 46 10.36 3.28 -4.67
N PHE A 47 9.63 2.17 -4.51
CA PHE A 47 9.16 1.69 -3.22
C PHE A 47 10.34 1.41 -2.27
N LEU A 48 11.35 0.64 -2.71
CA LEU A 48 12.53 0.32 -1.89
C LEU A 48 13.33 1.57 -1.50
N ALA A 49 13.46 2.53 -2.41
CA ALA A 49 14.12 3.81 -2.12
C ALA A 49 13.35 4.60 -1.05
N ASN A 50 12.03 4.71 -1.19
CA ASN A 50 11.19 5.39 -0.20
C ASN A 50 11.23 4.68 1.15
N MET A 51 11.13 3.35 1.18
CA MET A 51 11.22 2.57 2.43
C MET A 51 12.56 2.78 3.14
N SER A 52 13.66 2.87 2.39
CA SER A 52 14.97 3.17 2.97
C SER A 52 15.00 4.54 3.67
N HIS A 53 14.32 5.53 3.11
CA HIS A 53 14.18 6.85 3.72
C HIS A 53 13.27 6.83 4.95
N GLU A 54 12.11 6.17 4.83
CA GLU A 54 11.13 6.06 5.92
C GLU A 54 11.68 5.28 7.13
N ILE A 55 12.55 4.30 6.91
CA ILE A 55 13.24 3.56 7.98
C ILE A 55 14.37 4.40 8.59
N ARG A 56 15.11 5.15 7.78
CA ARG A 56 16.29 5.90 8.24
C ARG A 56 15.89 7.02 9.22
N THR A 57 14.79 7.70 8.99
CA THR A 57 14.34 8.84 9.81
C THR A 57 14.08 8.44 11.25
N PRO A 58 13.21 7.46 11.57
CA PRO A 58 13.01 7.02 12.95
C PRO A 58 14.27 6.37 13.54
N LEU A 59 15.04 5.63 12.76
CA LEU A 59 16.28 5.03 13.24
C LEU A 59 17.30 6.09 13.69
N ASN A 60 17.50 7.14 12.91
CA ASN A 60 18.38 8.25 13.27
C ASN A 60 17.88 8.98 14.52
N ALA A 61 16.57 9.16 14.70
CA ALA A 61 16.00 9.72 15.91
C ALA A 61 16.29 8.82 17.14
N ILE A 62 16.06 7.52 17.03
CA ILE A 62 16.36 6.57 18.11
C ILE A 62 17.86 6.64 18.50
N VAL A 63 18.76 6.55 17.51
CA VAL A 63 20.20 6.60 17.76
C VAL A 63 20.63 7.94 18.36
N GLY A 64 20.13 9.07 17.82
CA GLY A 64 20.48 10.40 18.29
C GLY A 64 20.01 10.64 19.71
N PHE A 65 18.75 10.39 20.01
CA PHE A 65 18.20 10.60 21.36
C PHE A 65 18.74 9.59 22.38
N SER A 66 19.08 8.36 21.99
CA SER A 66 19.75 7.41 22.86
C SER A 66 21.14 7.92 23.29
N GLY A 67 21.87 8.57 22.38
CA GLY A 67 23.16 9.18 22.69
C GLY A 67 23.04 10.35 23.68
N ILE A 68 22.05 11.21 23.48
CA ILE A 68 21.78 12.37 24.36
C ILE A 68 21.30 11.87 25.74
N LEU A 69 20.40 10.90 25.78
CA LEU A 69 19.85 10.32 27.01
C LEU A 69 20.95 9.82 27.95
N ALA A 70 22.04 9.25 27.39
CA ALA A 70 23.16 8.74 28.16
C ALA A 70 23.94 9.84 28.90
N SER A 71 23.87 11.10 28.46
CA SER A 71 24.56 12.26 29.04
C SER A 71 23.64 13.25 29.75
N THR A 72 22.33 13.03 29.72
CA THR A 72 21.33 13.92 30.36
C THR A 72 21.21 13.59 31.84
N GLU A 73 21.21 14.61 32.69
CA GLU A 73 21.05 14.45 34.15
C GLU A 73 19.62 14.76 34.61
N GLU A 74 18.91 15.67 33.92
CA GLU A 74 17.56 16.06 34.26
C GLU A 74 16.51 14.98 33.95
N GLU A 75 15.71 14.62 34.94
CA GLU A 75 14.76 13.54 34.85
C GLU A 75 13.58 13.83 33.88
N GLU A 76 13.15 15.09 33.80
CA GLU A 76 12.11 15.50 32.86
C GLU A 76 12.56 15.37 31.39
N GLU A 77 13.80 15.80 31.10
CA GLU A 77 14.39 15.65 29.77
C GLU A 77 14.58 14.16 29.40
N LYS A 78 15.00 13.34 30.36
CA LYS A 78 15.12 11.88 30.14
C LYS A 78 13.80 11.27 29.72
N GLN A 79 12.70 11.62 30.40
CA GLN A 79 11.38 11.10 30.07
C GLN A 79 10.91 11.55 28.68
N GLU A 80 11.22 12.80 28.29
CA GLU A 80 10.93 13.29 26.94
C GLU A 80 11.71 12.49 25.89
N TYR A 81 13.03 12.29 26.07
CA TYR A 81 13.85 11.53 25.13
C TYR A 81 13.43 10.06 25.04
N VAL A 82 13.09 9.43 26.16
CA VAL A 82 12.53 8.07 26.19
C VAL A 82 11.24 8.01 25.37
N SER A 83 10.31 8.95 25.58
CA SER A 83 9.06 9.02 24.80
C SER A 83 9.30 9.18 23.31
N ILE A 84 10.28 10.01 22.91
CA ILE A 84 10.66 10.16 21.49
C ILE A 84 11.20 8.84 20.93
N ILE A 85 12.06 8.14 21.68
CA ILE A 85 12.63 6.87 21.26
C ILE A 85 11.53 5.81 21.10
N GLU A 86 10.62 5.70 22.07
CA GLU A 86 9.51 4.72 22.04
C GLU A 86 8.55 4.97 20.88
N ASN A 87 8.20 6.23 20.63
CA ASN A 87 7.35 6.61 19.50
C ASN A 87 8.00 6.26 18.14
N ASN A 88 9.31 6.53 17.98
CA ASN A 88 10.03 6.19 16.75
C ASN A 88 10.23 4.68 16.60
N ASN A 89 10.43 3.95 17.70
CA ASN A 89 10.49 2.50 17.68
C ASN A 89 9.15 1.87 17.23
N THR A 90 8.04 2.37 17.78
CA THR A 90 6.69 1.94 17.37
C THR A 90 6.45 2.20 15.88
N LEU A 91 6.84 3.36 15.37
CA LEU A 91 6.74 3.70 13.95
C LEU A 91 7.60 2.74 13.10
N LEU A 92 8.82 2.45 13.52
CA LEU A 92 9.73 1.54 12.80
C LEU A 92 9.16 0.11 12.74
N LEU A 93 8.63 -0.40 13.86
CA LEU A 93 7.99 -1.72 13.90
C LEU A 93 6.77 -1.79 12.97
N GLN A 94 5.97 -0.73 12.91
CA GLN A 94 4.84 -0.64 11.99
C GLN A 94 5.31 -0.69 10.52
N LEU A 95 6.34 0.07 10.15
CA LEU A 95 6.91 0.06 8.80
C LEU A 95 7.43 -1.33 8.40
N ILE A 96 8.12 -2.01 9.32
CA ILE A 96 8.59 -3.38 9.09
C ILE A 96 7.42 -4.33 8.86
N SER A 97 6.38 -4.24 9.69
CA SER A 97 5.17 -5.05 9.54
C SER A 97 4.50 -4.82 8.19
N ASP A 98 4.37 -3.56 7.75
CA ASP A 98 3.75 -3.20 6.47
C ASP A 98 4.57 -3.77 5.27
N ILE A 99 5.90 -3.73 5.34
CA ILE A 99 6.80 -4.33 4.33
C ILE A 99 6.63 -5.85 4.26
N LEU A 100 6.57 -6.51 5.42
CA LEU A 100 6.39 -7.96 5.51
C LEU A 100 5.00 -8.37 4.98
N ASP A 101 3.96 -7.61 5.28
CA ASP A 101 2.62 -7.84 4.78
C ASP A 101 2.57 -7.70 3.26
N LEU A 102 3.17 -6.64 2.70
CA LEU A 102 3.28 -6.47 1.26
C LEU A 102 4.03 -7.65 0.60
N SER A 103 5.13 -8.08 1.20
CA SER A 103 5.90 -9.23 0.71
C SER A 103 5.08 -10.52 0.68
N LYS A 104 4.26 -10.76 1.72
CA LYS A 104 3.35 -11.92 1.77
C LYS A 104 2.24 -11.83 0.73
N ILE A 105 1.71 -10.63 0.48
CA ILE A 105 0.70 -10.39 -0.57
C ILE A 105 1.29 -10.66 -1.95
N GLU A 106 2.49 -10.13 -2.26
CA GLU A 106 3.16 -10.36 -3.53
C GLU A 106 3.49 -11.85 -3.77
N ALA A 107 3.87 -12.56 -2.71
CA ALA A 107 4.15 -14.01 -2.75
C ALA A 107 2.88 -14.88 -2.78
N GLY A 108 1.69 -14.31 -2.57
CA GLY A 108 0.44 -15.08 -2.44
C GLY A 108 0.39 -15.97 -1.19
N THR A 109 1.20 -15.64 -0.17
CA THR A 109 1.33 -16.41 1.06
C THR A 109 0.67 -15.76 2.27
N LEU A 110 -0.16 -14.73 2.03
CA LEU A 110 -0.92 -14.08 3.10
C LEU A 110 -1.98 -15.05 3.63
N ASP A 111 -1.80 -15.51 4.85
CA ASP A 111 -2.76 -16.36 5.54
C ASP A 111 -3.79 -15.49 6.28
N LEU A 112 -5.07 -15.73 6.00
CA LEU A 112 -6.18 -14.96 6.55
C LEU A 112 -7.00 -15.86 7.47
N HIS A 113 -7.03 -15.51 8.75
CA HIS A 113 -7.80 -16.23 9.76
C HIS A 113 -9.19 -15.59 9.94
N TYR A 114 -10.17 -16.13 9.23
CA TYR A 114 -11.53 -15.64 9.30
C TYR A 114 -12.22 -16.08 10.60
N SER A 115 -12.94 -15.16 11.23
CA SER A 115 -13.77 -15.41 12.40
C SER A 115 -15.08 -14.64 12.31
N ASN A 116 -16.09 -15.12 13.03
CA ASN A 116 -17.37 -14.40 13.12
C ASN A 116 -17.22 -13.25 14.11
N VAL A 117 -17.27 -12.01 13.61
CA VAL A 117 -17.03 -10.78 14.37
C VAL A 117 -18.29 -9.94 14.38
N GLU A 118 -18.64 -9.41 15.55
CA GLU A 118 -19.67 -8.37 15.67
C GLU A 118 -19.04 -7.03 15.28
N ILE A 119 -19.53 -6.45 14.19
CA ILE A 119 -18.95 -5.27 13.55
C ILE A 119 -19.17 -4.00 14.38
N ASN A 120 -20.33 -3.86 15.03
CA ASN A 120 -20.60 -2.66 15.83
C ASN A 120 -19.66 -2.57 17.03
N ASP A 121 -19.36 -3.70 17.68
CA ASP A 121 -18.41 -3.72 18.80
C ASP A 121 -17.00 -3.42 18.33
N LEU A 122 -16.57 -4.03 17.22
CA LEU A 122 -15.28 -3.72 16.61
C LEU A 122 -15.15 -2.23 16.28
N MET A 123 -16.15 -1.64 15.67
CA MET A 123 -16.13 -0.22 15.29
C MET A 123 -16.07 0.70 16.51
N ARG A 124 -16.76 0.37 17.60
CA ARG A 124 -16.67 1.12 18.88
C ARG A 124 -15.27 1.00 19.52
N GLU A 125 -14.66 -0.21 19.49
CA GLU A 125 -13.28 -0.39 19.94
C GLU A 125 -12.31 0.51 19.16
N LEU A 126 -12.48 0.56 17.83
CA LEU A 126 -11.63 1.38 16.94
C LEU A 126 -11.88 2.88 17.12
N GLU A 127 -13.14 3.30 17.26
CA GLU A 127 -13.50 4.68 17.57
C GLU A 127 -12.78 5.16 18.84
N ASN A 128 -12.92 4.42 19.94
CA ASN A 128 -12.27 4.75 21.20
C ASN A 128 -10.75 4.86 21.07
N SER A 129 -10.14 3.92 20.35
CA SER A 129 -8.69 3.93 20.09
C SER A 129 -8.25 5.13 19.25
N CYS A 130 -9.05 5.53 18.26
CA CYS A 130 -8.75 6.64 17.37
C CYS A 130 -9.04 8.01 18.01
N GLN A 131 -10.03 8.11 18.89
CA GLN A 131 -10.32 9.36 19.64
C GLN A 131 -9.11 9.82 20.44
N LEU A 132 -8.33 8.91 21.02
CA LEU A 132 -7.10 9.24 21.76
C LEU A 132 -6.02 9.89 20.86
N LYS A 133 -6.14 9.76 19.53
CA LYS A 133 -5.21 10.36 18.55
C LYS A 133 -5.66 11.73 18.05
N LEU A 134 -6.88 12.15 18.39
CA LEU A 134 -7.36 13.49 18.07
C LEU A 134 -6.57 14.52 18.88
N LYS A 135 -5.90 15.44 18.16
CA LYS A 135 -5.07 16.52 18.76
C LYS A 135 -5.82 17.83 18.87
N SER A 136 -7.02 17.92 18.32
CA SER A 136 -7.81 19.15 18.23
C SER A 136 -9.26 18.91 18.55
N ASP A 137 -9.84 19.76 19.35
CA ASP A 137 -11.28 19.76 19.66
C ASP A 137 -12.15 20.17 18.47
N ASN A 138 -11.53 20.61 17.38
CA ASN A 138 -12.25 21.03 16.17
C ASN A 138 -12.64 19.88 15.25
N VAL A 139 -12.17 18.66 15.52
CA VAL A 139 -12.49 17.46 14.74
C VAL A 139 -13.18 16.46 15.65
N LYS A 140 -14.35 15.98 15.21
CA LYS A 140 -15.13 14.94 15.92
C LYS A 140 -15.06 13.64 15.13
N LEU A 141 -14.76 12.57 15.81
CA LEU A 141 -14.88 11.21 15.29
C LEU A 141 -16.06 10.54 15.96
N GLU A 142 -17.00 10.03 15.18
CA GLU A 142 -18.19 9.36 15.69
C GLU A 142 -18.55 8.17 14.80
N PHE A 143 -18.76 7.02 15.41
CA PHE A 143 -19.34 5.85 14.75
C PHE A 143 -20.84 5.79 15.03
N VAL A 144 -21.65 5.92 14.00
CA VAL A 144 -23.09 5.77 14.09
C VAL A 144 -23.44 4.29 13.87
N ALA A 145 -23.65 3.56 14.97
CA ALA A 145 -23.99 2.15 14.92
C ALA A 145 -25.45 1.97 14.45
N PRO A 146 -25.73 0.95 13.60
CA PRO A 146 -27.11 0.50 13.40
C PRO A 146 -27.69 -0.08 14.70
N GLU A 147 -29.04 -0.11 14.81
CA GLU A 147 -29.72 -0.64 16.00
C GLU A 147 -29.57 -2.15 16.15
N GLU A 148 -29.46 -2.86 15.01
CA GLU A 148 -29.31 -4.32 15.00
C GLU A 148 -27.82 -4.73 15.00
N PRO A 149 -27.46 -5.80 15.75
CA PRO A 149 -26.11 -6.36 15.69
C PRO A 149 -25.77 -6.84 14.27
N CYS A 150 -24.56 -6.51 13.81
CA CYS A 150 -24.07 -6.90 12.50
C CYS A 150 -22.90 -7.88 12.64
N PHE A 151 -23.10 -9.13 12.22
CA PHE A 151 -22.07 -10.16 12.25
C PHE A 151 -21.51 -10.40 10.85
N ALA A 152 -20.17 -10.49 10.74
CA ALA A 152 -19.52 -10.84 9.50
C ALA A 152 -18.37 -11.83 9.74
N ASN A 153 -18.16 -12.73 8.78
CA ASN A 153 -17.02 -13.65 8.81
C ASN A 153 -15.83 -12.96 8.13
N ILE A 154 -14.96 -12.40 8.96
CA ILE A 154 -13.85 -11.55 8.52
C ILE A 154 -12.56 -11.87 9.28
N GLU A 155 -11.43 -11.39 8.77
CA GLU A 155 -10.17 -11.32 9.50
C GLU A 155 -10.14 -10.00 10.30
N LYS A 156 -10.38 -10.10 11.62
CA LYS A 156 -10.57 -8.95 12.53
C LYS A 156 -9.40 -7.96 12.46
N ASN A 157 -8.17 -8.47 12.53
CA ASN A 157 -6.98 -7.61 12.61
C ASN A 157 -6.74 -6.83 11.32
N ARG A 158 -6.99 -7.46 10.16
CA ARG A 158 -6.82 -6.80 8.86
C ARG A 158 -7.88 -5.73 8.61
N LEU A 159 -9.12 -6.01 8.98
CA LEU A 159 -10.16 -4.98 8.91
C LEU A 159 -9.85 -3.82 9.85
N SER A 160 -9.41 -4.11 11.09
CA SER A 160 -8.99 -3.07 12.04
C SER A 160 -7.85 -2.21 11.49
N GLN A 161 -6.80 -2.84 10.94
CA GLN A 161 -5.66 -2.15 10.34
C GLN A 161 -6.10 -1.23 9.18
N LEU A 162 -6.98 -1.72 8.32
CA LEU A 162 -7.53 -0.94 7.20
C LEU A 162 -8.29 0.28 7.70
N ILE A 163 -9.20 0.11 8.65
CA ILE A 163 -10.00 1.20 9.21
C ILE A 163 -9.13 2.21 9.94
N ILE A 164 -8.18 1.77 10.77
CA ILE A 164 -7.25 2.65 11.48
C ILE A 164 -6.44 3.48 10.48
N ASN A 165 -5.97 2.90 9.38
CA ASN A 165 -5.22 3.61 8.35
C ASN A 165 -6.06 4.72 7.69
N PHE A 166 -7.32 4.44 7.36
CA PHE A 166 -8.22 5.46 6.80
C PHE A 166 -8.54 6.55 7.81
N VAL A 167 -8.90 6.18 9.04
CA VAL A 167 -9.27 7.14 10.08
C VAL A 167 -8.08 8.03 10.48
N THR A 168 -6.88 7.46 10.65
CA THR A 168 -5.69 8.25 10.96
C THR A 168 -5.28 9.19 9.83
N ASN A 169 -5.46 8.79 8.58
CA ASN A 169 -5.28 9.68 7.44
C ASN A 169 -6.35 10.80 7.44
N ALA A 170 -7.60 10.47 7.70
CA ALA A 170 -8.67 11.46 7.80
C ALA A 170 -8.36 12.48 8.92
N ILE A 171 -7.99 12.03 10.11
CA ILE A 171 -7.60 12.91 11.23
C ILE A 171 -6.43 13.81 10.84
N LYS A 172 -5.42 13.28 10.15
CA LYS A 172 -4.22 14.03 9.75
C LYS A 172 -4.53 15.16 8.77
N PHE A 173 -5.48 14.97 7.87
CA PHE A 173 -5.78 15.90 6.78
C PHE A 173 -7.07 16.69 6.99
N THR A 174 -7.78 16.50 8.10
CA THR A 174 -8.97 17.27 8.48
C THR A 174 -8.59 18.30 9.53
N SER A 175 -8.82 19.57 9.23
CA SER A 175 -8.56 20.69 10.17
C SER A 175 -9.81 21.07 10.97
N GLN A 176 -11.00 20.77 10.45
CA GLN A 176 -12.29 21.07 11.07
C GLN A 176 -13.36 20.13 10.50
N GLY A 177 -14.20 19.55 11.37
CA GLY A 177 -15.32 18.66 10.99
C GLY A 177 -15.85 17.83 12.14
#